data_0ef955ae31298a7ec7d152bf2cf2824b
#
_entry.id   0ef955ae31298a7ec7d152bf2cf2824b
#
_cell.length_a   1.000
_cell.length_b   1.000
_cell.length_c   1.000
_cell.angle_alpha   90.00
_cell.angle_beta   90.00
_cell.angle_gamma   90.00
#
_symmetry.space_group_name_H-M   'P 1'
#
loop_
_entity.id
_entity.type
_entity.pdbx_description
1 polymer ?
#
loop_
_entity_poly.entity_id
_entity_poly.type
_entity_poly.pdbx_seq_one_letter_code
_entity_poly.pdbx_strand_id
1 'polypeptide(L)'
;MTVHFPFQNSYSALPDTFFARVAPTPVAAPRLIKLNRPLAVQLGLDPDVLETAEGVEILAGKTVPAGADPIAMAYAGHQFGQFVPQLGDGRAILLGEVIDRDGVRRDIQLKGSGPTPFSRRGDGRAALGPVLREYIVSEAMFALGIPTTRSLAAVVTGEHVLRETALPGAVLTRVASSHIRVGTFQYFAVRRDTDAIRRLADHVIARHYPELSGTEQAYHALLAGVVARQADLVARWLLVGFIHGVMNTDNTSISGETIDYGPCAFMDAYDPAQVFSSIDEMGRYAYANQPRIALWNLTRLAECLLPLFSNDQEKAIEEAQDILGAFPDIFSQAYQAGLRRKVGLFTERDGDEALIQDLLDAMAKNQADFTLTFRRLGDAAGNEDRASDVRAQFMDPSAFDEWAKRWRERTGLEPQSAAERQADMHAVNPAFIPRNHRVEAVIQAAVNNDDYAPFEELVKVLAKPYDDQPEYAAYADPPLPDQRVLRTFCGT
;
A
#
# COMPACT_ATOMS: atom_id res chain seq x y z
N MET A 1 -19.48 -17.12 -23.97
CA MET A 1 -19.04 -17.87 -22.75
C MET A 1 -19.50 -17.05 -21.57
N THR A 2 -20.09 -17.66 -20.56
CA THR A 2 -20.55 -16.95 -19.36
C THR A 2 -19.36 -16.72 -18.44
N VAL A 3 -19.28 -15.53 -17.84
CA VAL A 3 -18.23 -15.20 -16.87
C VAL A 3 -18.43 -16.04 -15.61
N HIS A 4 -17.38 -16.76 -15.21
CA HIS A 4 -17.40 -17.59 -14.02
C HIS A 4 -16.33 -17.15 -13.02
N PHE A 5 -16.74 -16.84 -11.79
CA PHE A 5 -15.86 -16.63 -10.64
C PHE A 5 -15.98 -17.86 -9.72
N PRO A 6 -14.87 -18.57 -9.42
CA PRO A 6 -14.89 -19.74 -8.54
C PRO A 6 -14.95 -19.33 -7.07
N PHE A 7 -16.02 -18.61 -6.69
CA PHE A 7 -16.15 -18.07 -5.32
C PHE A 7 -16.22 -19.19 -4.28
N GLN A 8 -15.51 -18.96 -3.17
CA GLN A 8 -15.49 -19.78 -1.97
C GLN A 8 -15.52 -18.83 -0.76
N ASN A 9 -16.70 -18.30 -0.48
CA ASN A 9 -16.90 -17.24 0.50
C ASN A 9 -16.74 -17.77 1.92
N SER A 10 -15.88 -17.15 2.72
CA SER A 10 -15.66 -17.48 4.12
C SER A 10 -16.04 -16.34 5.07
N TYR A 11 -15.81 -15.08 4.68
CA TYR A 11 -16.15 -13.94 5.52
C TYR A 11 -17.67 -13.75 5.64
N SER A 12 -18.43 -13.93 4.56
CA SER A 12 -19.88 -13.84 4.58
C SER A 12 -20.58 -15.02 5.31
N ALA A 13 -19.82 -16.02 5.73
CA ALA A 13 -20.31 -17.07 6.63
C ALA A 13 -20.23 -16.67 8.12
N LEU A 14 -19.57 -15.56 8.46
CA LEU A 14 -19.61 -14.97 9.79
C LEU A 14 -21.01 -14.42 10.10
N PRO A 15 -21.36 -14.15 11.38
CA PRO A 15 -22.66 -13.55 11.74
C PRO A 15 -22.92 -12.22 11.02
N ASP A 16 -24.19 -11.90 10.78
CA ASP A 16 -24.62 -10.68 10.06
C ASP A 16 -24.22 -9.36 10.75
N THR A 17 -23.70 -9.42 11.99
CA THR A 17 -23.12 -8.26 12.68
C THR A 17 -21.78 -7.79 12.09
N PHE A 18 -21.12 -8.62 11.27
CA PHE A 18 -19.82 -8.33 10.67
C PHE A 18 -19.92 -7.50 9.39
N PHE A 19 -21.07 -7.50 8.75
CA PHE A 19 -21.30 -6.86 7.46
C PHE A 19 -22.77 -6.51 7.23
N ALA A 20 -23.03 -5.78 6.18
CA ALA A 20 -24.37 -5.62 5.62
C ALA A 20 -24.41 -6.26 4.23
N ARG A 21 -25.43 -7.10 3.95
CA ARG A 21 -25.66 -7.63 2.59
C ARG A 21 -26.19 -6.51 1.72
N VAL A 22 -25.48 -6.21 0.64
CA VAL A 22 -25.85 -5.13 -0.28
C VAL A 22 -25.29 -5.41 -1.67
N ALA A 23 -26.16 -5.38 -2.67
CA ALA A 23 -25.74 -5.50 -4.06
C ALA A 23 -25.13 -4.17 -4.56
N PRO A 24 -24.16 -4.20 -5.47
CA PRO A 24 -23.72 -3.02 -6.17
C PRO A 24 -24.87 -2.30 -6.87
N THR A 25 -24.80 -0.99 -6.94
CA THR A 25 -25.78 -0.19 -7.68
C THR A 25 -25.40 -0.16 -9.16
N PRO A 26 -26.27 -0.60 -10.06
CA PRO A 26 -25.97 -0.60 -11.50
C PRO A 26 -25.52 0.76 -12.02
N VAL A 27 -24.66 0.75 -13.01
CA VAL A 27 -24.14 1.94 -13.70
C VAL A 27 -24.68 2.02 -15.14
N ALA A 28 -24.70 3.24 -15.71
CA ALA A 28 -25.38 3.49 -16.97
C ALA A 28 -24.69 2.82 -18.18
N ALA A 29 -23.40 3.11 -18.39
CA ALA A 29 -22.65 2.71 -19.58
C ALA A 29 -21.21 2.35 -19.24
N PRO A 30 -20.97 1.17 -18.63
CA PRO A 30 -19.62 0.78 -18.24
C PRO A 30 -18.72 0.57 -19.46
N ARG A 31 -17.49 1.09 -19.38
CA ARG A 31 -16.43 0.88 -20.38
C ARG A 31 -15.12 0.55 -19.67
N LEU A 32 -14.51 -0.55 -20.05
CA LEU A 32 -13.22 -0.98 -19.49
C LEU A 32 -12.13 0.03 -19.84
N ILE A 33 -11.39 0.48 -18.84
CA ILE A 33 -10.14 1.23 -19.02
C ILE A 33 -8.99 0.25 -19.10
N LYS A 34 -8.88 -0.62 -18.06
CA LYS A 34 -7.78 -1.55 -17.93
C LYS A 34 -8.24 -2.83 -17.25
N LEU A 35 -7.79 -3.97 -17.77
CA LEU A 35 -7.78 -5.26 -17.09
C LEU A 35 -6.33 -5.66 -16.78
N ASN A 36 -6.07 -6.08 -15.56
CA ASN A 36 -4.82 -6.71 -15.16
C ASN A 36 -4.86 -8.19 -15.55
N ARG A 37 -4.54 -8.48 -16.79
CA ARG A 37 -4.61 -9.85 -17.37
C ARG A 37 -3.76 -10.85 -16.59
N PRO A 38 -2.49 -10.55 -16.18
CA PRO A 38 -1.70 -11.46 -15.35
C PRO A 38 -2.37 -11.77 -14.01
N LEU A 39 -2.94 -10.78 -13.34
CA LEU A 39 -3.66 -10.98 -12.09
C LEU A 39 -4.94 -11.80 -12.29
N ALA A 40 -5.69 -11.56 -13.38
CA ALA A 40 -6.85 -12.38 -13.71
C ALA A 40 -6.47 -13.87 -13.86
N VAL A 41 -5.40 -14.15 -14.60
CA VAL A 41 -4.88 -15.52 -14.74
C VAL A 41 -4.45 -16.12 -13.40
N GLN A 42 -3.77 -15.36 -12.54
CA GLN A 42 -3.40 -15.80 -11.20
C GLN A 42 -4.62 -16.17 -10.34
N LEU A 43 -5.70 -15.38 -10.44
CA LEU A 43 -6.96 -15.63 -9.73
C LEU A 43 -7.77 -16.81 -10.32
N GLY A 44 -7.28 -17.45 -11.39
CA GLY A 44 -8.00 -18.54 -12.08
C GLY A 44 -9.15 -18.05 -12.96
N LEU A 45 -9.15 -16.75 -13.30
CA LEU A 45 -10.14 -16.14 -14.19
C LEU A 45 -9.63 -16.10 -15.64
N ASP A 46 -10.56 -16.13 -16.58
CA ASP A 46 -10.25 -15.98 -18.00
C ASP A 46 -10.29 -14.50 -18.40
N PRO A 47 -9.12 -13.88 -18.72
CA PRO A 47 -9.07 -12.47 -19.07
C PRO A 47 -9.85 -12.13 -20.37
N ASP A 48 -9.92 -13.03 -21.34
CA ASP A 48 -10.67 -12.78 -22.58
C ASP A 48 -12.18 -12.72 -22.31
N VAL A 49 -12.66 -13.51 -21.35
CA VAL A 49 -14.07 -13.49 -20.93
C VAL A 49 -14.36 -12.25 -20.08
N LEU A 50 -13.42 -11.81 -19.24
CA LEU A 50 -13.55 -10.57 -18.43
C LEU A 50 -13.58 -9.30 -19.30
N GLU A 51 -12.99 -9.31 -20.49
CA GLU A 51 -13.02 -8.18 -21.42
C GLU A 51 -14.29 -8.14 -22.29
N THR A 52 -15.17 -9.16 -22.22
CA THR A 52 -16.49 -9.12 -22.88
C THR A 52 -17.42 -8.10 -22.22
N ALA A 53 -18.50 -7.73 -22.91
CA ALA A 53 -19.52 -6.83 -22.33
C ALA A 53 -20.06 -7.33 -20.98
N GLU A 54 -20.33 -8.66 -20.86
CA GLU A 54 -20.76 -9.28 -19.60
C GLU A 54 -19.71 -9.13 -18.51
N GLY A 55 -18.42 -9.37 -18.82
CA GLY A 55 -17.32 -9.23 -17.87
C GLY A 55 -17.18 -7.78 -17.39
N VAL A 56 -17.25 -6.81 -18.29
CA VAL A 56 -17.17 -5.39 -17.97
C VAL A 56 -18.37 -4.95 -17.09
N GLU A 57 -19.57 -5.46 -17.34
CA GLU A 57 -20.74 -5.20 -16.49
C GLU A 57 -20.56 -5.74 -15.05
N ILE A 58 -19.92 -6.90 -14.90
CA ILE A 58 -19.59 -7.46 -13.58
C ILE A 58 -18.54 -6.60 -12.88
N LEU A 59 -17.44 -6.26 -13.58
CA LEU A 59 -16.35 -5.44 -13.05
C LEU A 59 -16.80 -4.00 -12.68
N ALA A 60 -17.88 -3.53 -13.28
CA ALA A 60 -18.53 -2.26 -12.94
C ALA A 60 -19.60 -2.35 -11.84
N GLY A 61 -19.95 -3.57 -11.41
CA GLY A 61 -21.04 -3.80 -10.44
C GLY A 61 -22.44 -3.63 -11.02
N LYS A 62 -22.60 -3.61 -12.35
CA LYS A 62 -23.91 -3.56 -13.00
C LYS A 62 -24.62 -4.93 -12.96
N THR A 63 -23.84 -6.00 -12.97
CA THR A 63 -24.31 -7.37 -12.87
C THR A 63 -23.54 -8.09 -11.74
N VAL A 64 -24.26 -8.86 -10.93
CA VAL A 64 -23.68 -9.68 -9.86
C VAL A 64 -23.45 -11.09 -10.42
N PRO A 65 -22.19 -11.59 -10.44
CA PRO A 65 -21.90 -12.90 -10.99
C PRO A 65 -22.43 -14.04 -10.10
N ALA A 66 -22.69 -15.20 -10.69
CA ALA A 66 -23.14 -16.38 -9.97
C ALA A 66 -22.11 -16.79 -8.87
N GLY A 67 -22.61 -17.18 -7.70
CA GLY A 67 -21.78 -17.57 -6.55
C GLY A 67 -21.25 -16.39 -5.71
N ALA A 68 -21.43 -15.14 -6.15
CA ALA A 68 -21.13 -13.98 -5.34
C ALA A 68 -22.09 -13.86 -4.16
N ASP A 69 -21.60 -13.35 -3.04
CA ASP A 69 -22.39 -12.98 -1.86
C ASP A 69 -22.01 -11.56 -1.43
N PRO A 70 -22.55 -10.52 -2.14
CA PRO A 70 -22.06 -9.16 -1.99
C PRO A 70 -22.37 -8.58 -0.62
N ILE A 71 -21.32 -8.09 0.04
CA ILE A 71 -21.37 -7.52 1.40
C ILE A 71 -20.56 -6.23 1.50
N ALA A 72 -20.98 -5.33 2.38
CA ALA A 72 -20.19 -4.21 2.90
C ALA A 72 -19.73 -4.55 4.30
N MET A 73 -18.40 -4.55 4.55
CA MET A 73 -17.82 -4.93 5.84
C MET A 73 -18.01 -3.82 6.88
N ALA A 74 -18.32 -4.22 8.12
CA ALA A 74 -18.42 -3.32 9.25
C ALA A 74 -17.05 -3.12 9.91
N TYR A 75 -16.66 -1.86 10.17
CA TYR A 75 -15.49 -1.52 10.97
C TYR A 75 -15.67 -0.16 11.64
N ALA A 76 -14.87 0.11 12.66
CA ALA A 76 -14.66 1.40 13.28
C ALA A 76 -13.29 1.93 12.89
N GLY A 77 -12.84 3.03 13.49
CA GLY A 77 -11.46 3.46 13.27
C GLY A 77 -11.10 4.73 14.03
N HIS A 78 -9.80 4.85 14.31
CA HIS A 78 -9.22 6.11 14.74
C HIS A 78 -8.72 6.85 13.49
N GLN A 79 -9.46 7.90 13.12
CA GLN A 79 -9.10 8.78 12.00
C GLN A 79 -8.36 10.00 12.55
N PHE A 80 -7.09 10.20 12.18
CA PHE A 80 -6.24 11.26 12.74
C PHE A 80 -6.18 11.25 14.29
N GLY A 81 -6.29 10.06 14.89
CA GLY A 81 -6.29 9.87 16.34
C GLY A 81 -7.65 10.01 17.02
N GLN A 82 -8.69 10.44 16.30
CA GLN A 82 -10.06 10.53 16.82
C GLN A 82 -10.85 9.26 16.49
N PHE A 83 -11.50 8.69 17.50
CA PHE A 83 -12.24 7.45 17.32
C PHE A 83 -13.63 7.68 16.71
N VAL A 84 -13.92 6.95 15.64
CA VAL A 84 -15.24 6.90 14.99
C VAL A 84 -15.80 5.49 15.15
N PRO A 85 -16.87 5.29 15.94
CA PRO A 85 -17.36 3.97 16.34
C PRO A 85 -18.02 3.17 15.22
N GLN A 86 -18.34 3.83 14.09
CA GLN A 86 -18.93 3.19 12.92
C GLN A 86 -18.50 3.90 11.65
N LEU A 87 -17.68 3.21 10.88
CA LEU A 87 -17.25 3.55 9.52
C LEU A 87 -17.83 2.53 8.55
N GLY A 88 -17.13 1.45 8.30
CA GLY A 88 -17.51 0.40 7.36
C GLY A 88 -17.23 0.75 5.90
N ASP A 89 -17.46 -0.21 5.00
CA ASP A 89 -17.28 -0.05 3.56
C ASP A 89 -18.36 0.88 2.98
N GLY A 90 -18.15 2.19 3.08
CA GLY A 90 -19.11 3.21 2.65
C GLY A 90 -19.23 3.38 1.14
N ARG A 91 -18.29 2.84 0.36
CA ARG A 91 -18.26 2.89 -1.12
C ARG A 91 -17.62 1.65 -1.74
N ALA A 92 -17.46 0.60 -0.97
CA ALA A 92 -16.86 -0.63 -1.44
C ALA A 92 -17.78 -1.82 -1.10
N ILE A 93 -17.81 -2.80 -1.97
CA ILE A 93 -18.62 -4.00 -1.83
C ILE A 93 -17.75 -5.19 -2.16
N LEU A 94 -17.55 -6.08 -1.20
CA LEU A 94 -16.90 -7.36 -1.40
C LEU A 94 -17.86 -8.27 -2.16
N LEU A 95 -17.49 -8.68 -3.37
CA LEU A 95 -18.29 -9.63 -4.17
C LEU A 95 -18.16 -11.05 -3.65
N GLY A 96 -16.98 -11.40 -3.17
CA GLY A 96 -16.68 -12.73 -2.65
C GLY A 96 -15.18 -12.99 -2.62
N GLU A 97 -14.85 -14.24 -2.34
CA GLU A 97 -13.49 -14.72 -2.18
C GLU A 97 -13.20 -15.86 -3.16
N VAL A 98 -12.01 -15.88 -3.74
CA VAL A 98 -11.53 -16.97 -4.59
C VAL A 98 -10.24 -17.57 -4.01
N ILE A 99 -9.94 -18.82 -4.33
CA ILE A 99 -8.61 -19.40 -4.11
C ILE A 99 -7.83 -19.21 -5.40
N ASP A 100 -6.71 -18.48 -5.33
CA ASP A 100 -5.86 -18.25 -6.48
C ASP A 100 -5.05 -19.51 -6.85
N ARG A 101 -4.28 -19.46 -7.95
CA ARG A 101 -3.50 -20.61 -8.45
C ARG A 101 -2.37 -21.03 -7.50
N ASP A 102 -1.98 -20.16 -6.58
CA ASP A 102 -0.97 -20.46 -5.56
C ASP A 102 -1.61 -21.02 -4.27
N GLY A 103 -2.94 -21.26 -4.28
CA GLY A 103 -3.70 -21.75 -3.14
C GLY A 103 -4.01 -20.69 -2.09
N VAL A 104 -3.79 -19.42 -2.38
CA VAL A 104 -4.03 -18.31 -1.47
C VAL A 104 -5.45 -17.77 -1.68
N ARG A 105 -6.17 -17.58 -0.56
CA ARG A 105 -7.50 -16.95 -0.59
C ARG A 105 -7.39 -15.45 -0.85
N ARG A 106 -8.16 -14.96 -1.83
CA ARG A 106 -8.20 -13.56 -2.25
C ARG A 106 -9.60 -13.00 -2.21
N ASP A 107 -9.76 -11.83 -1.63
CA ASP A 107 -10.97 -11.02 -1.72
C ASP A 107 -11.05 -10.35 -3.09
N ILE A 108 -12.27 -10.28 -3.66
CA ILE A 108 -12.58 -9.47 -4.84
C ILE A 108 -13.62 -8.43 -4.44
N GLN A 109 -13.21 -7.17 -4.39
CA GLN A 109 -14.01 -6.04 -3.90
C GLN A 109 -14.15 -4.97 -4.98
N LEU A 110 -15.37 -4.45 -5.18
CA LEU A 110 -15.64 -3.30 -6.04
C LEU A 110 -15.60 -2.02 -5.21
N LYS A 111 -14.74 -1.07 -5.55
CA LYS A 111 -14.66 0.26 -4.93
C LYS A 111 -15.27 1.30 -5.86
N GLY A 112 -16.26 2.06 -5.36
CA GLY A 112 -17.05 3.02 -6.15
C GLY A 112 -18.35 2.44 -6.71
N SER A 113 -18.79 1.27 -6.24
CA SER A 113 -19.91 0.51 -6.81
C SER A 113 -21.30 0.91 -6.25
N GLY A 114 -21.39 2.01 -5.51
CA GLY A 114 -22.65 2.56 -5.02
C GLY A 114 -22.76 2.63 -3.50
N PRO A 115 -23.86 3.20 -2.99
CA PRO A 115 -24.05 3.40 -1.56
C PRO A 115 -24.27 2.09 -0.82
N THR A 116 -23.81 2.08 0.44
CA THR A 116 -24.00 0.99 1.39
C THR A 116 -24.59 1.56 2.69
N PRO A 117 -25.03 0.74 3.64
CA PRO A 117 -25.44 1.22 4.97
C PRO A 117 -24.37 2.03 5.72
N PHE A 118 -23.10 1.95 5.28
CA PHE A 118 -21.97 2.66 5.88
C PHE A 118 -21.57 3.95 5.14
N SER A 119 -22.28 4.37 4.10
CA SER A 119 -21.93 5.53 3.25
C SER A 119 -22.09 6.89 3.94
N ARG A 120 -22.66 6.97 5.13
CA ARG A 120 -22.82 8.22 5.90
C ARG A 120 -23.44 9.36 5.07
N ARG A 121 -24.47 9.06 4.27
CA ARG A 121 -25.14 9.94 3.28
C ARG A 121 -24.32 10.24 2.02
N GLY A 122 -23.17 9.63 1.82
CA GLY A 122 -22.43 9.70 0.56
C GLY A 122 -23.08 8.87 -0.55
N ASP A 123 -22.71 9.13 -1.79
CA ASP A 123 -23.24 8.43 -2.97
C ASP A 123 -22.64 7.04 -3.19
N GLY A 124 -21.62 6.67 -2.42
CA GLY A 124 -20.89 5.40 -2.56
C GLY A 124 -20.13 5.24 -3.88
N ARG A 125 -20.03 6.30 -4.67
CA ARG A 125 -19.33 6.34 -5.95
C ARG A 125 -17.87 6.79 -5.79
N ALA A 126 -17.06 6.51 -6.80
CA ALA A 126 -15.69 6.99 -6.91
C ALA A 126 -15.52 7.80 -8.20
N ALA A 127 -14.74 8.88 -8.13
CA ALA A 127 -14.32 9.62 -9.31
C ALA A 127 -13.17 8.89 -10.02
N LEU A 128 -13.00 9.14 -11.32
CA LEU A 128 -12.00 8.51 -12.17
C LEU A 128 -10.56 8.73 -11.67
N GLY A 129 -10.20 9.97 -11.27
CA GLY A 129 -8.84 10.29 -10.81
C GLY A 129 -8.36 9.40 -9.67
N PRO A 130 -9.10 9.31 -8.52
CA PRO A 130 -8.79 8.38 -7.43
C PRO A 130 -8.70 6.91 -7.84
N VAL A 131 -9.52 6.45 -8.78
CA VAL A 131 -9.46 5.06 -9.30
C VAL A 131 -8.16 4.82 -10.06
N LEU A 132 -7.76 5.73 -10.95
CA LEU A 132 -6.52 5.62 -11.69
C LEU A 132 -5.29 5.72 -10.78
N ARG A 133 -5.30 6.64 -9.79
CA ARG A 133 -4.23 6.76 -8.80
C ARG A 133 -4.04 5.45 -8.04
N GLU A 134 -5.13 4.87 -7.52
CA GLU A 134 -5.03 3.62 -6.77
C GLU A 134 -4.56 2.47 -7.64
N TYR A 135 -5.01 2.38 -8.90
CA TYR A 135 -4.52 1.37 -9.84
C TYR A 135 -3.02 1.51 -10.08
N ILE A 136 -2.55 2.71 -10.44
CA ILE A 136 -1.13 2.98 -10.71
C ILE A 136 -0.27 2.64 -9.50
N VAL A 137 -0.63 3.17 -8.33
CA VAL A 137 0.21 3.06 -7.14
C VAL A 137 0.20 1.64 -6.57
N SER A 138 -0.95 0.96 -6.52
CA SER A 138 -1.03 -0.41 -6.02
C SER A 138 -0.22 -1.39 -6.89
N GLU A 139 -0.31 -1.28 -8.21
CA GLU A 139 0.45 -2.14 -9.11
C GLU A 139 1.95 -1.81 -9.14
N ALA A 140 2.31 -0.52 -8.98
CA ALA A 140 3.71 -0.13 -8.77
C ALA A 140 4.29 -0.67 -7.45
N MET A 141 3.54 -0.61 -6.35
CA MET A 141 3.95 -1.18 -5.07
C MET A 141 4.16 -2.69 -5.17
N PHE A 142 3.28 -3.38 -5.88
CA PHE A 142 3.48 -4.80 -6.16
C PHE A 142 4.77 -5.06 -6.97
N ALA A 143 5.01 -4.29 -8.03
CA ALA A 143 6.22 -4.42 -8.84
C ALA A 143 7.51 -4.08 -8.06
N LEU A 144 7.42 -3.18 -7.07
CA LEU A 144 8.49 -2.88 -6.11
C LEU A 144 8.70 -3.98 -5.06
N GLY A 145 7.87 -5.05 -5.06
CA GLY A 145 7.95 -6.15 -4.10
C GLY A 145 7.40 -5.80 -2.71
N ILE A 146 6.56 -4.77 -2.61
CA ILE A 146 5.94 -4.35 -1.34
C ILE A 146 4.57 -5.01 -1.21
N PRO A 147 4.26 -5.66 -0.06
CA PRO A 147 2.94 -6.23 0.20
C PRO A 147 1.82 -5.18 0.04
N THR A 148 0.86 -5.48 -0.83
CA THR A 148 -0.16 -4.49 -1.21
C THR A 148 -1.43 -5.17 -1.72
N THR A 149 -2.57 -4.49 -1.57
CA THR A 149 -3.75 -4.79 -2.37
C THR A 149 -3.45 -4.57 -3.85
N ARG A 150 -4.12 -5.33 -4.72
CA ARG A 150 -3.91 -5.32 -6.17
C ARG A 150 -5.12 -4.72 -6.87
N SER A 151 -4.93 -4.26 -8.07
CA SER A 151 -5.98 -3.74 -8.95
C SER A 151 -6.20 -4.70 -10.11
N LEU A 152 -7.39 -5.34 -10.14
CA LEU A 152 -7.77 -6.27 -11.22
C LEU A 152 -8.29 -5.51 -12.44
N ALA A 153 -9.17 -4.52 -12.22
CA ALA A 153 -9.75 -3.74 -13.30
C ALA A 153 -10.09 -2.30 -12.87
N ALA A 154 -10.03 -1.39 -13.83
CA ALA A 154 -10.59 -0.05 -13.76
C ALA A 154 -11.62 0.12 -14.87
N VAL A 155 -12.84 0.59 -14.52
CA VAL A 155 -13.97 0.73 -15.43
C VAL A 155 -14.60 2.10 -15.24
N VAL A 156 -14.83 2.90 -16.29
CA VAL A 156 -15.68 4.09 -16.20
C VAL A 156 -17.15 3.69 -16.18
N THR A 157 -17.98 4.44 -15.44
CA THR A 157 -19.40 4.11 -15.24
C THR A 157 -20.32 4.64 -16.32
N GLY A 158 -19.84 5.61 -17.12
CA GLY A 158 -20.70 6.40 -18.03
C GLY A 158 -21.55 7.44 -17.30
N GLU A 159 -21.31 7.65 -16.01
CA GLU A 159 -22.00 8.63 -15.16
C GLU A 159 -20.99 9.64 -14.60
N HIS A 160 -21.49 10.78 -14.11
CA HIS A 160 -20.69 11.74 -13.36
C HIS A 160 -20.98 11.61 -11.87
N VAL A 161 -19.93 11.76 -11.07
CA VAL A 161 -20.02 11.91 -9.62
C VAL A 161 -19.84 13.38 -9.25
N LEU A 162 -20.72 13.89 -8.40
CA LEU A 162 -20.66 15.27 -7.94
C LEU A 162 -19.72 15.35 -6.74
N ARG A 163 -18.65 16.16 -6.88
CA ARG A 163 -17.73 16.55 -5.83
C ARG A 163 -17.74 18.10 -5.78
N GLU A 164 -16.60 18.77 -5.74
CA GLU A 164 -16.56 20.22 -5.98
C GLU A 164 -17.03 20.57 -7.39
N THR A 165 -16.77 19.67 -8.32
CA THR A 165 -17.25 19.73 -9.72
C THR A 165 -17.82 18.38 -10.12
N ALA A 166 -18.47 18.30 -11.28
CA ALA A 166 -18.92 17.04 -11.87
C ALA A 166 -17.71 16.33 -12.50
N LEU A 167 -17.35 15.17 -11.99
CA LEU A 167 -16.21 14.35 -12.44
C LEU A 167 -16.70 13.03 -13.05
N PRO A 168 -16.01 12.46 -14.05
CA PRO A 168 -16.32 11.12 -14.53
C PRO A 168 -16.26 10.11 -13.40
N GLY A 169 -17.29 9.25 -13.30
CA GLY A 169 -17.39 8.17 -12.33
C GLY A 169 -16.63 6.92 -12.79
N ALA A 170 -16.03 6.19 -11.86
CA ALA A 170 -15.36 4.94 -12.16
C ALA A 170 -15.48 3.93 -11.02
N VAL A 171 -15.23 2.65 -11.31
CA VAL A 171 -15.16 1.55 -10.36
C VAL A 171 -13.79 0.90 -10.47
N LEU A 172 -13.16 0.63 -9.32
CA LEU A 172 -11.96 -0.18 -9.21
C LEU A 172 -12.35 -1.57 -8.69
N THR A 173 -11.93 -2.62 -9.38
CA THR A 173 -11.95 -3.98 -8.83
C THR A 173 -10.66 -4.21 -8.08
N ARG A 174 -10.74 -4.20 -6.75
CA ARG A 174 -9.63 -4.42 -5.82
C ARG A 174 -9.53 -5.89 -5.45
N VAL A 175 -8.30 -6.38 -5.31
CA VAL A 175 -7.98 -7.73 -4.85
C VAL A 175 -7.06 -7.62 -3.63
N ALA A 176 -7.32 -8.39 -2.58
CA ALA A 176 -6.53 -8.41 -1.37
C ALA A 176 -6.43 -9.82 -0.77
N SER A 177 -5.41 -10.08 0.04
CA SER A 177 -5.38 -11.28 0.89
C SER A 177 -6.51 -11.26 1.92
N SER A 178 -6.88 -10.08 2.44
CA SER A 178 -8.16 -9.80 3.08
C SER A 178 -8.35 -8.30 3.25
N HIS A 179 -9.62 -7.87 3.42
CA HIS A 179 -9.96 -6.49 3.77
C HIS A 179 -10.21 -6.31 5.28
N ILE A 180 -9.82 -7.27 6.11
CA ILE A 180 -9.90 -7.17 7.56
C ILE A 180 -8.85 -6.18 8.06
N ARG A 181 -9.26 -5.23 8.88
CA ARG A 181 -8.46 -4.11 9.36
C ARG A 181 -8.38 -4.09 10.88
N VAL A 182 -7.47 -3.35 11.46
CA VAL A 182 -7.50 -3.07 12.90
C VAL A 182 -8.87 -2.51 13.31
N GLY A 183 -9.43 -1.62 12.48
CA GLY A 183 -10.77 -1.07 12.69
C GLY A 183 -11.90 -2.10 12.76
N THR A 184 -11.76 -3.27 12.12
CA THR A 184 -12.75 -4.36 12.22
C THR A 184 -12.81 -4.92 13.66
N PHE A 185 -11.67 -5.11 14.30
CA PHE A 185 -11.62 -5.51 15.72
C PHE A 185 -12.16 -4.42 16.64
N GLN A 186 -11.82 -3.15 16.37
CA GLN A 186 -12.30 -2.01 17.16
C GLN A 186 -13.83 -1.87 17.12
N TYR A 187 -14.46 -2.25 16.01
CA TYR A 187 -15.92 -2.22 15.86
C TYR A 187 -16.63 -3.08 16.91
N PHE A 188 -16.10 -4.25 17.20
CA PHE A 188 -16.64 -5.16 18.21
C PHE A 188 -16.14 -4.81 19.62
N ALA A 189 -14.90 -4.35 19.76
CA ALA A 189 -14.35 -3.99 21.06
C ALA A 189 -15.12 -2.85 21.72
N VAL A 190 -15.49 -1.79 20.98
CA VAL A 190 -16.31 -0.69 21.52
C VAL A 190 -17.72 -1.13 21.93
N ARG A 191 -18.22 -2.21 21.34
CA ARG A 191 -19.51 -2.84 21.67
C ARG A 191 -19.42 -3.89 22.78
N ARG A 192 -18.18 -4.14 23.28
CA ARG A 192 -17.88 -5.16 24.29
C ARG A 192 -18.31 -6.57 23.88
N ASP A 193 -18.29 -6.85 22.58
CA ASP A 193 -18.66 -8.14 22.01
C ASP A 193 -17.39 -9.04 21.89
N THR A 194 -17.00 -9.66 23.00
CA THR A 194 -15.83 -10.53 23.07
C THR A 194 -16.00 -11.79 22.20
N ASP A 195 -17.22 -12.29 22.04
CA ASP A 195 -17.48 -13.47 21.21
C ASP A 195 -17.27 -13.14 19.71
N ALA A 196 -17.68 -11.96 19.26
CA ALA A 196 -17.40 -11.51 17.91
C ALA A 196 -15.89 -11.27 17.70
N ILE A 197 -15.17 -10.68 18.67
CA ILE A 197 -13.71 -10.53 18.59
C ILE A 197 -13.03 -11.90 18.46
N ARG A 198 -13.46 -12.90 19.25
CA ARG A 198 -12.94 -14.27 19.17
C ARG A 198 -13.18 -14.89 17.79
N ARG A 199 -14.41 -14.82 17.27
CA ARG A 199 -14.76 -15.33 15.94
C ARG A 199 -13.93 -14.67 14.84
N LEU A 200 -13.70 -13.35 14.95
CA LEU A 200 -12.86 -12.62 13.99
C LEU A 200 -11.41 -13.07 14.10
N ALA A 201 -10.87 -13.20 15.32
CA ALA A 201 -9.50 -13.68 15.53
C ALA A 201 -9.31 -15.11 14.99
N ASP A 202 -10.25 -16.02 15.26
CA ASP A 202 -10.22 -17.40 14.74
C ASP A 202 -10.29 -17.41 13.20
N HIS A 203 -11.13 -16.57 12.60
CA HIS A 203 -11.21 -16.42 11.14
C HIS A 203 -9.89 -15.89 10.55
N VAL A 204 -9.27 -14.89 11.18
CA VAL A 204 -7.97 -14.34 10.75
C VAL A 204 -6.87 -15.39 10.89
N ILE A 205 -6.85 -16.17 11.99
CA ILE A 205 -5.90 -17.26 12.19
C ILE A 205 -6.07 -18.29 11.07
N ALA A 206 -7.28 -18.78 10.85
CA ALA A 206 -7.54 -19.78 9.81
C ALA A 206 -7.13 -19.33 8.41
N ARG A 207 -7.18 -18.02 8.15
CA ARG A 207 -6.90 -17.43 6.84
C ARG A 207 -5.41 -17.07 6.64
N HIS A 208 -4.77 -16.49 7.64
CA HIS A 208 -3.44 -15.86 7.50
C HIS A 208 -2.34 -16.54 8.33
N TYR A 209 -2.72 -17.39 9.29
CA TYR A 209 -1.84 -18.04 10.25
C TYR A 209 -2.36 -19.44 10.59
N PRO A 210 -2.67 -20.29 9.57
CA PRO A 210 -3.33 -21.59 9.83
C PRO A 210 -2.55 -22.51 10.77
N GLU A 211 -1.23 -22.32 10.86
CA GLU A 211 -0.34 -23.03 11.79
C GLU A 211 -0.62 -22.73 13.27
N LEU A 212 -1.27 -21.60 13.56
CA LEU A 212 -1.64 -21.21 14.93
C LEU A 212 -2.95 -21.84 15.40
N SER A 213 -3.73 -22.47 14.50
CA SER A 213 -5.03 -23.03 14.83
C SER A 213 -4.93 -24.10 15.91
N GLY A 214 -5.66 -23.89 17.02
CA GLY A 214 -5.70 -24.85 18.14
C GLY A 214 -4.46 -24.83 19.05
N THR A 215 -3.52 -23.91 18.86
CA THR A 215 -2.39 -23.73 19.80
C THR A 215 -2.84 -22.99 21.06
N GLU A 216 -2.17 -23.21 22.18
CA GLU A 216 -2.52 -22.64 23.49
C GLU A 216 -2.45 -21.10 23.51
N GLN A 217 -1.50 -20.52 22.76
CA GLN A 217 -1.27 -19.06 22.69
C GLN A 217 -1.61 -18.47 21.31
N ALA A 218 -2.61 -19.01 20.63
CA ALA A 218 -2.96 -18.62 19.27
C ALA A 218 -3.18 -17.09 19.10
N TYR A 219 -3.84 -16.44 20.06
CA TYR A 219 -4.13 -15.01 19.97
C TYR A 219 -2.92 -14.13 20.26
N HIS A 220 -2.00 -14.56 21.14
CA HIS A 220 -0.71 -13.87 21.35
C HIS A 220 0.14 -13.97 20.10
N ALA A 221 0.23 -15.15 19.51
CA ALA A 221 0.97 -15.40 18.27
C ALA A 221 0.34 -14.65 17.07
N LEU A 222 -1.00 -14.53 17.03
CA LEU A 222 -1.68 -13.68 16.06
C LEU A 222 -1.22 -12.22 16.18
N LEU A 223 -1.23 -11.63 17.37
CA LEU A 223 -0.77 -10.25 17.57
C LEU A 223 0.70 -10.12 17.15
N ALA A 224 1.56 -11.03 17.58
CA ALA A 224 2.99 -11.03 17.21
C ALA A 224 3.20 -11.13 15.70
N GLY A 225 2.44 -11.97 15.01
CA GLY A 225 2.49 -12.10 13.56
C GLY A 225 2.06 -10.82 12.83
N VAL A 226 1.01 -10.15 13.31
CA VAL A 226 0.57 -8.85 12.74
C VAL A 226 1.62 -7.77 13.01
N VAL A 227 2.20 -7.73 14.22
CA VAL A 227 3.28 -6.79 14.59
C VAL A 227 4.47 -6.95 13.64
N ALA A 228 4.93 -8.18 13.41
CA ALA A 228 6.06 -8.45 12.54
C ALA A 228 5.80 -8.02 11.08
N ARG A 229 4.62 -8.35 10.53
CA ARG A 229 4.23 -7.97 9.16
C ARG A 229 4.14 -6.46 8.98
N GLN A 230 3.58 -5.74 9.95
CA GLN A 230 3.45 -4.28 9.88
C GLN A 230 4.80 -3.58 10.05
N ALA A 231 5.71 -4.10 10.89
CA ALA A 231 7.05 -3.57 11.04
C ALA A 231 7.86 -3.68 9.73
N ASP A 232 7.85 -4.86 9.09
CA ASP A 232 8.49 -5.09 7.79
C ASP A 232 7.87 -4.23 6.68
N LEU A 233 6.53 -4.15 6.63
CA LEU A 233 5.81 -3.34 5.64
C LEU A 233 6.23 -1.88 5.69
N VAL A 234 6.23 -1.27 6.89
CA VAL A 234 6.56 0.14 7.05
C VAL A 234 8.06 0.40 6.77
N ALA A 235 8.94 -0.54 7.13
CA ALA A 235 10.35 -0.46 6.74
C ALA A 235 10.51 -0.41 5.20
N ARG A 236 9.78 -1.26 4.46
CA ARG A 236 9.78 -1.26 2.99
C ARG A 236 9.22 0.04 2.40
N TRP A 237 8.18 0.65 3.00
CA TRP A 237 7.69 1.96 2.57
C TRP A 237 8.77 3.03 2.65
N LEU A 238 9.48 3.09 3.78
CA LEU A 238 10.55 4.07 3.96
C LEU A 238 11.70 3.83 2.96
N LEU A 239 12.03 2.59 2.67
CA LEU A 239 13.13 2.25 1.74
C LEU A 239 12.87 2.69 0.29
N VAL A 240 11.64 2.96 -0.10
CA VAL A 240 11.28 3.47 -1.44
C VAL A 240 10.76 4.91 -1.42
N GLY A 241 10.78 5.59 -0.27
CA GLY A 241 10.29 6.97 -0.14
C GLY A 241 8.77 7.11 -0.18
N PHE A 242 8.03 6.04 0.13
CA PHE A 242 6.57 6.05 0.13
C PHE A 242 5.99 6.65 1.41
N ILE A 243 4.99 7.52 1.25
CA ILE A 243 4.21 8.15 2.31
C ILE A 243 2.75 7.79 2.12
N HIS A 244 2.16 7.04 3.05
CA HIS A 244 0.78 6.60 2.96
C HIS A 244 -0.22 7.76 3.09
N GLY A 245 0.08 8.71 3.94
CA GLY A 245 -0.69 9.95 4.12
C GLY A 245 -1.96 9.83 4.97
N VAL A 246 -2.50 8.62 5.20
CA VAL A 246 -3.68 8.37 6.06
C VAL A 246 -3.54 7.02 6.75
N MET A 247 -2.64 6.91 7.72
CA MET A 247 -2.42 5.69 8.50
C MET A 247 -3.40 5.60 9.68
N ASN A 248 -4.68 5.63 9.38
CA ASN A 248 -5.74 5.36 10.34
C ASN A 248 -5.81 3.87 10.68
N THR A 249 -6.48 3.49 11.77
CA THR A 249 -6.70 2.08 12.10
C THR A 249 -7.64 1.37 11.11
N ASP A 250 -8.49 2.11 10.43
CA ASP A 250 -9.32 1.63 9.31
C ASP A 250 -8.54 1.49 7.98
N ASN A 251 -7.28 1.94 7.93
CA ASN A 251 -6.36 1.77 6.82
C ASN A 251 -5.13 0.90 7.19
N THR A 252 -5.23 0.13 8.27
CA THR A 252 -4.18 -0.82 8.71
C THR A 252 -4.70 -2.24 8.56
N SER A 253 -4.27 -2.92 7.50
CA SER A 253 -4.69 -4.29 7.19
C SER A 253 -4.03 -5.32 8.12
N ILE A 254 -4.80 -6.30 8.59
CA ILE A 254 -4.30 -7.42 9.39
C ILE A 254 -3.42 -8.36 8.57
N SER A 255 -3.61 -8.40 7.24
CA SER A 255 -2.77 -9.21 6.33
C SER A 255 -1.34 -8.69 6.20
N GLY A 256 -1.08 -7.43 6.58
CA GLY A 256 0.21 -6.78 6.36
C GLY A 256 0.35 -6.21 4.93
N GLU A 257 -0.76 -6.05 4.20
CA GLU A 257 -0.77 -5.40 2.89
C GLU A 257 -1.07 -3.91 3.02
N THR A 258 -0.45 -3.10 2.17
CA THR A 258 -0.81 -1.69 1.99
C THR A 258 -2.20 -1.59 1.37
N ILE A 259 -3.08 -0.76 1.93
CA ILE A 259 -4.47 -0.60 1.48
C ILE A 259 -4.86 0.87 1.43
N ASP A 260 -5.85 1.21 0.58
CA ASP A 260 -6.48 2.54 0.51
C ASP A 260 -5.51 3.67 0.12
N TYR A 261 -5.09 3.62 -1.15
CA TYR A 261 -4.23 4.61 -1.80
C TYR A 261 -4.98 5.90 -2.10
N GLY A 262 -5.27 6.69 -1.07
CA GLY A 262 -5.90 8.01 -1.17
C GLY A 262 -4.85 9.12 -1.38
N PRO A 263 -4.46 9.86 -0.32
CA PRO A 263 -3.50 10.95 -0.43
C PRO A 263 -2.04 10.47 -0.34
N CYS A 264 -1.77 9.24 -0.70
CA CYS A 264 -0.41 8.69 -0.72
C CYS A 264 0.44 9.32 -1.82
N ALA A 265 1.74 9.31 -1.62
CA ALA A 265 2.71 9.80 -2.59
C ALA A 265 4.10 9.21 -2.38
N PHE A 266 4.92 9.21 -3.43
CA PHE A 266 6.35 8.96 -3.31
C PHE A 266 7.09 10.30 -3.18
N MET A 267 8.07 10.35 -2.31
CA MET A 267 8.88 11.53 -2.05
C MET A 267 9.87 11.76 -3.21
N ASP A 268 9.96 13.01 -3.66
CA ASP A 268 10.99 13.44 -4.61
C ASP A 268 12.28 13.80 -3.86
N ALA A 269 12.44 15.05 -3.41
CA ALA A 269 13.56 15.43 -2.55
C ALA A 269 13.41 14.82 -1.15
N TYR A 270 14.50 14.30 -0.59
CA TYR A 270 14.47 13.68 0.74
C TYR A 270 14.17 14.71 1.83
N ASP A 271 13.08 14.49 2.53
CA ASP A 271 12.70 15.25 3.71
C ASP A 271 12.00 14.32 4.71
N PRO A 272 12.60 14.04 5.90
CA PRO A 272 11.97 13.20 6.92
C PRO A 272 10.66 13.77 7.48
N ALA A 273 10.42 15.08 7.34
CA ALA A 273 9.20 15.75 7.77
C ALA A 273 8.15 15.87 6.66
N GLN A 274 8.40 15.34 5.46
CA GLN A 274 7.51 15.45 4.31
C GLN A 274 6.10 14.91 4.59
N VAL A 275 5.10 15.73 4.28
CA VAL A 275 3.66 15.42 4.33
C VAL A 275 3.05 15.73 2.98
N PHE A 276 2.19 14.84 2.46
CA PHE A 276 1.43 15.09 1.23
C PHE A 276 -0.06 15.24 1.46
N SER A 277 -0.61 14.52 2.44
CA SER A 277 -2.06 14.58 2.72
C SER A 277 -2.50 16.00 3.05
N SER A 278 -3.45 16.54 2.26
CA SER A 278 -3.95 17.92 2.41
C SER A 278 -4.65 18.17 3.76
N ILE A 279 -5.11 17.10 4.42
CA ILE A 279 -5.84 17.16 5.70
C ILE A 279 -4.96 16.81 6.90
N ASP A 280 -3.69 16.48 6.69
CA ASP A 280 -2.72 16.20 7.76
C ASP A 280 -1.93 17.48 8.14
N GLU A 281 -2.62 18.44 8.72
CA GLU A 281 -2.03 19.74 9.06
C GLU A 281 -0.93 19.65 10.12
N MET A 282 -0.97 18.61 10.97
CA MET A 282 -0.04 18.43 12.09
C MET A 282 1.12 17.49 11.77
N GLY A 283 1.21 16.97 10.55
CA GLY A 283 2.26 16.05 10.13
C GLY A 283 2.23 14.72 10.88
N ARG A 284 1.04 14.28 11.31
CA ARG A 284 0.86 13.01 12.01
C ARG A 284 1.42 11.84 11.21
N TYR A 285 1.21 11.87 9.91
CA TYR A 285 1.61 10.84 8.96
C TYR A 285 2.79 11.26 8.08
N ALA A 286 3.65 12.17 8.60
CA ALA A 286 4.91 12.52 7.93
C ALA A 286 5.77 11.26 7.72
N TYR A 287 6.65 11.29 6.71
CA TYR A 287 7.50 10.17 6.35
C TYR A 287 8.17 9.47 7.53
N ALA A 288 8.91 10.22 8.36
CA ALA A 288 9.62 9.65 9.52
C ALA A 288 8.70 9.25 10.69
N ASN A 289 7.45 9.70 10.71
CA ASN A 289 6.48 9.32 11.73
C ASN A 289 5.78 7.97 11.48
N GLN A 290 5.88 7.43 10.28
CA GLN A 290 5.13 6.23 9.88
C GLN A 290 5.36 5.03 10.82
N PRO A 291 6.59 4.70 11.27
CA PRO A 291 6.80 3.60 12.20
C PRO A 291 6.09 3.80 13.55
N ARG A 292 6.15 5.03 14.09
CA ARG A 292 5.49 5.37 15.36
C ARG A 292 3.98 5.22 15.27
N ILE A 293 3.39 5.62 14.14
CA ILE A 293 1.96 5.51 13.92
C ILE A 293 1.54 4.06 13.68
N ALA A 294 2.35 3.27 13.01
CA ALA A 294 2.11 1.82 12.89
C ALA A 294 2.06 1.13 14.26
N LEU A 295 3.03 1.38 15.12
CA LEU A 295 3.03 0.86 16.50
C LEU A 295 1.80 1.34 17.30
N TRP A 296 1.42 2.61 17.12
CA TRP A 296 0.21 3.13 17.76
C TRP A 296 -1.07 2.39 17.28
N ASN A 297 -1.19 2.11 15.98
CA ASN A 297 -2.32 1.34 15.43
C ASN A 297 -2.33 -0.10 15.96
N LEU A 298 -1.15 -0.72 16.08
CA LEU A 298 -1.00 -2.06 16.66
C LEU A 298 -1.36 -2.09 18.15
N THR A 299 -1.08 -1.02 18.89
CA THR A 299 -1.56 -0.88 20.28
C THR A 299 -3.09 -0.89 20.32
N ARG A 300 -3.76 -0.20 19.36
CA ARG A 300 -5.24 -0.25 19.25
C ARG A 300 -5.76 -1.65 18.92
N LEU A 301 -5.02 -2.44 18.15
CA LEU A 301 -5.34 -3.86 17.92
C LEU A 301 -5.18 -4.69 19.20
N ALA A 302 -4.04 -4.53 19.88
CA ALA A 302 -3.76 -5.26 21.11
C ALA A 302 -4.85 -5.06 22.16
N GLU A 303 -5.30 -3.81 22.36
CA GLU A 303 -6.42 -3.49 23.26
C GLU A 303 -7.70 -4.27 22.94
N CYS A 304 -7.98 -4.52 21.65
CA CYS A 304 -9.13 -5.32 21.25
C CYS A 304 -8.96 -6.81 21.60
N LEU A 305 -7.73 -7.31 21.64
CA LEU A 305 -7.42 -8.72 21.87
C LEU A 305 -7.22 -9.09 23.35
N LEU A 306 -7.05 -8.11 24.26
CA LEU A 306 -6.83 -8.34 25.69
C LEU A 306 -7.81 -9.36 26.32
N PRO A 307 -9.14 -9.31 26.04
CA PRO A 307 -10.08 -10.28 26.62
C PRO A 307 -9.87 -11.72 26.15
N LEU A 308 -9.06 -11.94 25.10
CA LEU A 308 -8.72 -13.27 24.58
C LEU A 308 -7.41 -13.81 25.16
N PHE A 309 -6.57 -12.95 25.78
CA PHE A 309 -5.29 -13.34 26.33
C PHE A 309 -5.44 -13.94 27.73
N SER A 310 -6.10 -13.21 28.63
CA SER A 310 -6.29 -13.63 30.03
C SER A 310 -7.58 -13.06 30.61
N ASN A 311 -8.15 -13.75 31.60
CA ASN A 311 -9.20 -13.19 32.46
C ASN A 311 -8.63 -12.17 33.46
N ASP A 312 -7.33 -12.18 33.73
CA ASP A 312 -6.61 -11.21 34.50
C ASP A 312 -6.16 -10.07 33.57
N GLN A 313 -6.75 -8.89 33.77
CA GLN A 313 -6.52 -7.74 32.91
C GLN A 313 -5.06 -7.21 33.02
N GLU A 314 -4.47 -7.22 34.21
CA GLU A 314 -3.10 -6.73 34.38
C GLU A 314 -2.13 -7.63 33.63
N LYS A 315 -2.30 -8.96 33.78
CA LYS A 315 -1.52 -9.96 33.04
C LYS A 315 -1.70 -9.83 31.53
N ALA A 316 -2.94 -9.66 31.03
CA ALA A 316 -3.20 -9.51 29.60
C ALA A 316 -2.51 -8.25 29.03
N ILE A 317 -2.48 -7.15 29.80
CA ILE A 317 -1.79 -5.91 29.40
C ILE A 317 -0.28 -6.12 29.34
N GLU A 318 0.32 -6.77 30.35
CA GLU A 318 1.75 -7.09 30.37
C GLU A 318 2.15 -7.93 29.15
N GLU A 319 1.44 -9.03 28.90
CA GLU A 319 1.67 -9.91 27.75
C GLU A 319 1.54 -9.15 26.40
N ALA A 320 0.55 -8.25 26.27
CA ALA A 320 0.39 -7.43 25.06
C ALA A 320 1.53 -6.40 24.90
N GLN A 321 1.99 -5.80 26.00
CA GLN A 321 3.11 -4.86 25.97
C GLN A 321 4.42 -5.53 25.57
N ASP A 322 4.68 -6.74 26.06
CA ASP A 322 5.85 -7.53 25.68
C ASP A 322 5.86 -7.83 24.16
N ILE A 323 4.72 -8.20 23.60
CA ILE A 323 4.60 -8.46 22.16
C ILE A 323 4.81 -7.15 21.35
N LEU A 324 4.19 -6.05 21.77
CA LEU A 324 4.34 -4.76 21.09
C LEU A 324 5.78 -4.21 21.21
N GLY A 325 6.46 -4.54 22.31
CA GLY A 325 7.86 -4.18 22.57
C GLY A 325 8.85 -4.71 21.53
N ALA A 326 8.48 -5.75 20.79
CA ALA A 326 9.31 -6.29 19.70
C ALA A 326 9.27 -5.45 18.41
N PHE A 327 8.28 -4.57 18.23
CA PHE A 327 8.12 -3.78 16.99
C PHE A 327 9.34 -2.93 16.65
N PRO A 328 9.92 -2.13 17.59
CA PRO A 328 11.07 -1.28 17.27
C PRO A 328 12.27 -2.08 16.74
N ASP A 329 12.55 -3.22 17.33
CA ASP A 329 13.70 -4.06 16.95
C ASP A 329 13.48 -4.70 15.57
N ILE A 330 12.29 -5.25 15.32
CA ILE A 330 11.92 -5.85 14.02
C ILE A 330 12.00 -4.79 12.92
N PHE A 331 11.42 -3.61 13.17
CA PHE A 331 11.45 -2.49 12.23
C PHE A 331 12.88 -2.02 11.96
N SER A 332 13.66 -1.75 13.03
CA SER A 332 15.02 -1.26 12.92
C SER A 332 15.91 -2.24 12.15
N GLN A 333 15.82 -3.53 12.45
CA GLN A 333 16.57 -4.58 11.76
C GLN A 333 16.23 -4.60 10.25
N ALA A 334 14.94 -4.58 9.90
CA ALA A 334 14.51 -4.60 8.50
C ALA A 334 14.94 -3.32 7.76
N TYR A 335 14.77 -2.15 8.39
CA TYR A 335 15.10 -0.87 7.79
C TYR A 335 16.61 -0.68 7.61
N GLN A 336 17.43 -0.97 8.63
CA GLN A 336 18.89 -0.87 8.56
C GLN A 336 19.48 -1.87 7.56
N ALA A 337 19.01 -3.11 7.53
CA ALA A 337 19.42 -4.08 6.54
C ALA A 337 19.09 -3.61 5.11
N GLY A 338 17.90 -3.05 4.90
CA GLY A 338 17.50 -2.46 3.63
C GLY A 338 18.38 -1.28 3.23
N LEU A 339 18.65 -0.34 4.14
CA LEU A 339 19.52 0.81 3.88
C LEU A 339 20.97 0.39 3.55
N ARG A 340 21.53 -0.57 4.29
CA ARG A 340 22.86 -1.11 3.94
C ARG A 340 22.90 -1.61 2.50
N ARG A 341 21.92 -2.41 2.08
CA ARG A 341 21.84 -2.89 0.69
C ARG A 341 21.72 -1.76 -0.32
N LYS A 342 20.95 -0.71 -0.01
CA LYS A 342 20.80 0.47 -0.89
C LYS A 342 22.12 1.17 -1.15
N VAL A 343 23.02 1.21 -0.18
CA VAL A 343 24.35 1.84 -0.31
C VAL A 343 25.48 0.85 -0.63
N GLY A 344 25.14 -0.41 -0.96
CA GLY A 344 26.11 -1.42 -1.39
C GLY A 344 26.94 -2.04 -0.27
N LEU A 345 26.38 -2.10 0.95
CA LEU A 345 26.99 -2.76 2.12
C LEU A 345 26.26 -4.09 2.39
N PHE A 346 26.87 -5.19 2.00
CA PHE A 346 26.29 -6.54 2.11
C PHE A 346 26.83 -7.32 3.31
N THR A 347 27.92 -6.84 3.92
CA THR A 347 28.43 -7.30 5.23
C THR A 347 28.16 -6.22 6.27
N GLU A 348 27.78 -6.63 7.49
CA GLU A 348 27.53 -5.69 8.58
C GLU A 348 28.83 -5.38 9.33
N ARG A 349 29.10 -4.08 9.56
CA ARG A 349 30.28 -3.61 10.30
C ARG A 349 29.92 -2.42 11.18
N ASP A 350 30.69 -2.26 12.25
CA ASP A 350 30.58 -1.09 13.10
C ASP A 350 30.80 0.20 12.29
N GLY A 351 29.92 1.19 12.51
CA GLY A 351 29.92 2.47 11.81
C GLY A 351 29.06 2.53 10.55
N ASP A 352 28.50 1.42 10.05
CA ASP A 352 27.61 1.41 8.88
C ASP A 352 26.39 2.29 9.07
N GLU A 353 25.75 2.21 10.26
CA GLU A 353 24.58 3.03 10.58
C GLU A 353 24.89 4.53 10.56
N ALA A 354 26.02 4.94 11.15
CA ALA A 354 26.46 6.34 11.14
C ALA A 354 26.77 6.82 9.72
N LEU A 355 27.44 6.00 8.90
CA LEU A 355 27.72 6.33 7.51
C LEU A 355 26.43 6.54 6.70
N ILE A 356 25.44 5.70 6.89
CA ILE A 356 24.14 5.80 6.20
C ILE A 356 23.37 7.03 6.67
N GLN A 357 23.34 7.28 7.99
CA GLN A 357 22.67 8.44 8.54
C GLN A 357 23.26 9.76 8.04
N ASP A 358 24.60 9.83 7.94
CA ASP A 358 25.30 11.00 7.38
C ASP A 358 24.92 11.26 5.92
N LEU A 359 24.68 10.20 5.11
CA LEU A 359 24.15 10.35 3.75
C LEU A 359 22.73 10.96 3.77
N LEU A 360 21.86 10.38 4.58
CA LEU A 360 20.48 10.85 4.70
C LEU A 360 20.42 12.33 5.17
N ASP A 361 21.26 12.69 6.13
CA ASP A 361 21.36 14.08 6.61
C ASP A 361 21.88 15.02 5.52
N ALA A 362 22.88 14.59 4.75
CA ALA A 362 23.40 15.34 3.61
C ALA A 362 22.33 15.49 2.51
N MET A 363 21.57 14.43 2.21
CA MET A 363 20.45 14.48 1.26
C MET A 363 19.37 15.46 1.71
N ALA A 364 18.96 15.44 2.98
CA ALA A 364 17.95 16.35 3.52
C ALA A 364 18.39 17.82 3.42
N LYS A 365 19.63 18.14 3.83
CA LYS A 365 20.20 19.49 3.76
C LYS A 365 20.30 20.01 2.32
N ASN A 366 20.53 19.12 1.37
CA ASN A 366 20.77 19.46 -0.04
C ASN A 366 19.55 19.23 -0.93
N GLN A 367 18.39 18.86 -0.39
CA GLN A 367 17.18 18.54 -1.15
C GLN A 367 17.44 17.53 -2.28
N ALA A 368 18.33 16.56 -2.03
CA ALA A 368 18.68 15.54 -3.00
C ALA A 368 17.49 14.61 -3.27
N ASP A 369 17.26 14.26 -4.55
CA ASP A 369 16.20 13.33 -4.92
C ASP A 369 16.45 11.96 -4.28
N PHE A 370 15.45 11.43 -3.57
CA PHE A 370 15.60 10.19 -2.82
C PHE A 370 15.88 8.99 -3.74
N THR A 371 15.08 8.82 -4.75
CA THR A 371 15.17 7.67 -5.67
C THR A 371 16.43 7.74 -6.53
N LEU A 372 16.68 8.90 -7.16
CA LEU A 372 17.81 9.05 -8.07
C LEU A 372 19.16 9.01 -7.34
N THR A 373 19.24 9.53 -6.11
CA THR A 373 20.49 9.45 -5.33
C THR A 373 20.91 8.00 -5.14
N PHE A 374 20.01 7.13 -4.66
CA PHE A 374 20.34 5.72 -4.45
C PHE A 374 20.56 4.95 -5.76
N ARG A 375 19.75 5.22 -6.81
CA ARG A 375 19.92 4.56 -8.11
C ARG A 375 21.30 4.88 -8.71
N ARG A 376 21.65 6.16 -8.76
CA ARG A 376 22.93 6.63 -9.30
C ARG A 376 24.11 6.26 -8.44
N LEU A 377 23.92 6.08 -7.12
CA LEU A 377 24.96 5.53 -6.24
C LEU A 377 25.32 4.10 -6.65
N GLY A 378 24.35 3.29 -7.11
CA GLY A 378 24.60 1.99 -7.73
C GLY A 378 25.46 2.10 -9.00
N ASP A 379 25.18 3.08 -9.86
CA ASP A 379 26.01 3.34 -11.06
C ASP A 379 27.46 3.69 -10.66
N ALA A 380 27.60 4.56 -9.66
CA ALA A 380 28.92 4.98 -9.15
C ALA A 380 29.68 3.83 -8.46
N ALA A 381 29.00 2.84 -7.89
CA ALA A 381 29.60 1.64 -7.32
C ALA A 381 30.22 0.73 -8.38
N GLY A 382 29.65 0.71 -9.59
CA GLY A 382 30.15 -0.04 -10.74
C GLY A 382 31.21 0.71 -11.54
N ASN A 383 31.07 2.03 -11.64
CA ASN A 383 31.98 2.91 -12.38
C ASN A 383 32.15 4.25 -11.66
N GLU A 384 33.34 4.53 -11.15
CA GLU A 384 33.65 5.72 -10.37
C GLU A 384 33.40 7.03 -11.14
N ASP A 385 33.55 7.05 -12.46
CA ASP A 385 33.27 8.22 -13.30
C ASP A 385 31.79 8.66 -13.22
N ARG A 386 30.89 7.73 -12.86
CA ARG A 386 29.45 8.01 -12.66
C ARG A 386 29.14 8.70 -11.33
N ALA A 387 30.12 8.87 -10.45
CA ALA A 387 29.92 9.63 -9.20
C ALA A 387 29.46 11.07 -9.45
N SER A 388 29.78 11.65 -10.62
CA SER A 388 29.26 12.96 -11.07
C SER A 388 27.72 13.03 -11.12
N ASP A 389 27.04 11.92 -11.43
CA ASP A 389 25.60 11.86 -11.56
C ASP A 389 24.92 11.88 -10.17
N VAL A 390 25.54 11.25 -9.16
CA VAL A 390 25.09 11.35 -7.77
C VAL A 390 25.34 12.75 -7.23
N ARG A 391 26.52 13.29 -7.48
CA ARG A 391 26.96 14.63 -7.08
C ARG A 391 26.00 15.72 -7.56
N ALA A 392 25.47 15.56 -8.77
CA ALA A 392 24.48 16.48 -9.36
C ALA A 392 23.11 16.50 -8.65
N GLN A 393 22.84 15.55 -7.74
CA GLN A 393 21.61 15.56 -6.92
C GLN A 393 21.72 16.53 -5.74
N PHE A 394 22.90 16.98 -5.37
CA PHE A 394 23.14 17.81 -4.19
C PHE A 394 23.28 19.27 -4.57
N MET A 395 22.60 20.17 -3.85
CA MET A 395 22.76 21.64 -4.04
C MET A 395 24.18 22.08 -3.74
N ASP A 396 24.79 21.51 -2.69
CA ASP A 396 26.22 21.62 -2.42
C ASP A 396 26.90 20.25 -2.67
N PRO A 397 27.53 20.07 -3.82
CA PRO A 397 28.18 18.81 -4.18
C PRO A 397 29.32 18.39 -3.23
N SER A 398 29.92 19.33 -2.47
CA SER A 398 31.00 19.01 -1.53
C SER A 398 30.54 18.08 -0.39
N ALA A 399 29.27 18.20 0.00
CA ALA A 399 28.68 17.32 1.02
C ALA A 399 28.69 15.84 0.59
N PHE A 400 28.41 15.56 -0.69
CA PHE A 400 28.55 14.22 -1.24
C PHE A 400 30.02 13.79 -1.33
N ASP A 401 30.93 14.68 -1.79
CA ASP A 401 32.33 14.36 -1.99
C ASP A 401 33.02 13.90 -0.66
N GLU A 402 32.69 14.55 0.46
CA GLU A 402 33.20 14.20 1.79
C GLU A 402 32.67 12.84 2.27
N TRP A 403 31.37 12.61 2.09
CA TRP A 403 30.74 11.35 2.43
C TRP A 403 31.27 10.21 1.55
N ALA A 404 31.40 10.42 0.25
CA ALA A 404 31.82 9.41 -0.73
C ALA A 404 33.22 8.85 -0.49
N LYS A 405 34.13 9.61 0.14
CA LYS A 405 35.45 9.10 0.55
C LYS A 405 35.32 7.94 1.54
N ARG A 406 34.54 8.17 2.63
CA ARG A 406 34.29 7.14 3.66
C ARG A 406 33.51 5.96 3.09
N TRP A 407 32.54 6.23 2.20
CA TRP A 407 31.77 5.20 1.54
C TRP A 407 32.64 4.29 0.66
N ARG A 408 33.58 4.83 -0.12
CA ARG A 408 34.52 4.04 -0.93
C ARG A 408 35.44 3.22 -0.06
N GLU A 409 35.97 3.77 1.03
CA GLU A 409 36.78 3.04 1.98
C GLU A 409 36.01 1.85 2.55
N ARG A 410 34.75 2.07 2.94
CA ARG A 410 33.88 1.03 3.51
C ARG A 410 33.49 -0.03 2.49
N THR A 411 33.09 0.35 1.28
CA THR A 411 32.71 -0.57 0.19
C THR A 411 33.92 -1.34 -0.36
N GLY A 412 35.14 -0.81 -0.24
CA GLY A 412 36.36 -1.51 -0.54
C GLY A 412 36.63 -2.72 0.35
N LEU A 413 35.93 -2.86 1.47
CA LEU A 413 36.02 -4.01 2.37
C LEU A 413 34.97 -5.10 2.06
N GLU A 414 34.06 -4.85 1.11
CA GLU A 414 33.06 -5.82 0.66
C GLU A 414 33.69 -6.86 -0.27
N PRO A 415 33.26 -8.14 -0.20
CA PRO A 415 33.84 -9.20 -1.01
C PRO A 415 33.44 -9.15 -2.49
N GLN A 416 32.31 -8.44 -2.82
CA GLN A 416 31.82 -8.38 -4.20
C GLN A 416 32.72 -7.51 -5.08
N SER A 417 32.80 -7.87 -6.36
CA SER A 417 33.34 -6.99 -7.40
C SER A 417 32.46 -5.74 -7.57
N ALA A 418 33.00 -4.70 -8.21
CA ALA A 418 32.25 -3.49 -8.51
C ALA A 418 30.97 -3.76 -9.34
N ALA A 419 31.06 -4.66 -10.33
CA ALA A 419 29.93 -5.03 -11.18
C ALA A 419 28.83 -5.81 -10.41
N GLU A 420 29.22 -6.75 -9.55
CA GLU A 420 28.25 -7.47 -8.70
C GLU A 420 27.59 -6.52 -7.71
N ARG A 421 28.34 -5.63 -7.08
CA ARG A 421 27.81 -4.61 -6.17
C ARG A 421 26.81 -3.69 -6.88
N GLN A 422 27.12 -3.22 -8.09
CA GLN A 422 26.18 -2.43 -8.89
C GLN A 422 24.89 -3.19 -9.16
N ALA A 423 24.99 -4.45 -9.59
CA ALA A 423 23.81 -5.28 -9.88
C ALA A 423 22.94 -5.47 -8.62
N ASP A 424 23.56 -5.77 -7.48
CA ASP A 424 22.87 -5.96 -6.20
C ASP A 424 22.22 -4.65 -5.71
N MET A 425 22.88 -3.50 -5.89
CA MET A 425 22.32 -2.18 -5.57
C MET A 425 21.16 -1.83 -6.50
N HIS A 426 21.25 -2.12 -7.79
CA HIS A 426 20.16 -1.88 -8.75
C HIS A 426 18.94 -2.75 -8.45
N ALA A 427 19.12 -3.96 -7.93
CA ALA A 427 18.01 -4.85 -7.55
C ALA A 427 17.19 -4.35 -6.34
N VAL A 428 17.70 -3.37 -5.57
CA VAL A 428 17.00 -2.79 -4.40
C VAL A 428 16.75 -1.28 -4.52
N ASN A 429 17.33 -0.62 -5.52
CA ASN A 429 17.16 0.80 -5.80
C ASN A 429 16.40 0.96 -7.12
N PRO A 430 15.09 1.27 -7.11
CA PRO A 430 14.33 1.40 -8.33
C PRO A 430 14.84 2.54 -9.20
N ALA A 431 14.77 2.37 -10.53
CA ALA A 431 14.97 3.44 -11.50
C ALA A 431 13.68 4.27 -11.64
N PHE A 432 12.52 3.64 -11.46
CA PHE A 432 11.21 4.25 -11.65
C PHE A 432 10.34 4.09 -10.42
N ILE A 433 9.67 5.17 -10.04
CA ILE A 433 8.60 5.22 -9.03
C ILE A 433 7.40 5.98 -9.61
N PRO A 434 6.19 5.83 -9.05
CA PRO A 434 5.05 6.64 -9.46
C PRO A 434 5.25 8.11 -9.04
N ARG A 435 6.02 8.88 -9.81
CA ARG A 435 6.24 10.31 -9.57
C ARG A 435 4.90 11.04 -9.52
N ASN A 436 4.66 11.82 -8.48
CA ASN A 436 3.36 12.46 -8.26
C ASN A 436 2.90 13.31 -9.44
N HIS A 437 3.81 14.11 -10.05
CA HIS A 437 3.49 14.92 -11.21
C HIS A 437 3.11 14.09 -12.45
N ARG A 438 3.70 12.89 -12.62
CA ARG A 438 3.33 11.97 -13.72
C ARG A 438 1.96 11.34 -13.47
N VAL A 439 1.65 10.96 -12.23
CA VAL A 439 0.34 10.46 -11.84
C VAL A 439 -0.74 11.53 -12.07
N GLU A 440 -0.48 12.79 -11.67
CA GLU A 440 -1.40 13.91 -11.91
C GLU A 440 -1.60 14.19 -13.41
N ALA A 441 -0.53 14.17 -14.21
CA ALA A 441 -0.63 14.34 -15.66
C ALA A 441 -1.50 13.28 -16.31
N VAL A 442 -1.37 12.01 -15.90
CA VAL A 442 -2.21 10.88 -16.33
C VAL A 442 -3.69 11.13 -15.96
N ILE A 443 -3.95 11.54 -14.72
CA ILE A 443 -5.31 11.82 -14.24
C ILE A 443 -5.92 12.97 -15.06
N GLN A 444 -5.18 14.04 -15.30
CA GLN A 444 -5.65 15.20 -16.09
C GLN A 444 -5.97 14.81 -17.54
N ALA A 445 -5.12 13.98 -18.19
CA ALA A 445 -5.36 13.51 -19.55
C ALA A 445 -6.67 12.68 -19.62
N ALA A 446 -6.85 11.74 -18.67
CA ALA A 446 -8.03 10.89 -18.63
C ALA A 446 -9.32 11.67 -18.28
N VAL A 447 -9.28 12.55 -17.29
CA VAL A 447 -10.47 13.29 -16.81
C VAL A 447 -10.92 14.35 -17.81
N ASN A 448 -9.97 15.08 -18.40
CA ASN A 448 -10.29 16.23 -19.26
C ASN A 448 -10.48 15.85 -20.73
N ASN A 449 -9.79 14.80 -21.20
CA ASN A 449 -9.71 14.49 -22.63
C ASN A 449 -10.17 13.05 -22.95
N ASP A 450 -10.58 12.23 -21.98
CA ASP A 450 -10.83 10.78 -22.12
C ASP A 450 -9.63 10.04 -22.76
N ASP A 451 -8.40 10.55 -22.53
CA ASP A 451 -7.16 10.01 -23.04
C ASP A 451 -6.46 9.13 -21.98
N TYR A 452 -6.43 7.84 -22.26
CA TYR A 452 -5.82 6.82 -21.38
C TYR A 452 -4.43 6.36 -21.85
N ALA A 453 -3.90 6.90 -22.97
CA ALA A 453 -2.59 6.50 -23.48
C ALA A 453 -1.46 6.80 -22.46
N PRO A 454 -1.43 7.97 -21.76
CA PRO A 454 -0.45 8.21 -20.71
C PRO A 454 -0.58 7.26 -19.51
N PHE A 455 -1.81 6.82 -19.18
CA PHE A 455 -2.05 5.85 -18.13
C PHE A 455 -1.45 4.48 -18.48
N GLU A 456 -1.71 4.00 -19.68
CA GLU A 456 -1.19 2.72 -20.18
C GLU A 456 0.34 2.71 -20.21
N GLU A 457 0.95 3.81 -20.66
CA GLU A 457 2.40 3.94 -20.72
C GLU A 457 3.02 3.97 -19.31
N LEU A 458 2.47 4.77 -18.38
CA LEU A 458 2.97 4.84 -17.02
C LEU A 458 2.88 3.48 -16.31
N VAL A 459 1.75 2.77 -16.43
CA VAL A 459 1.58 1.42 -15.85
C VAL A 459 2.60 0.43 -16.44
N LYS A 460 2.87 0.52 -17.75
CA LYS A 460 3.88 -0.32 -18.41
C LYS A 460 5.29 -0.05 -17.87
N VAL A 461 5.67 1.21 -17.72
CA VAL A 461 6.99 1.59 -17.17
C VAL A 461 7.14 1.10 -15.73
N LEU A 462 6.13 1.32 -14.89
CA LEU A 462 6.14 0.96 -13.48
C LEU A 462 6.04 -0.56 -13.22
N ALA A 463 5.69 -1.36 -14.23
CA ALA A 463 5.70 -2.83 -14.10
C ALA A 463 7.11 -3.42 -13.97
N LYS A 464 8.16 -2.66 -14.32
CA LYS A 464 9.57 -3.07 -14.22
C LYS A 464 10.42 -1.96 -13.58
N PRO A 465 10.16 -1.64 -12.29
CA PRO A 465 10.73 -0.45 -11.66
C PRO A 465 12.24 -0.51 -11.47
N TYR A 466 12.85 -1.68 -11.50
CA TYR A 466 14.30 -1.89 -11.30
C TYR A 466 15.08 -2.00 -12.60
N ASP A 467 14.40 -2.22 -13.74
CA ASP A 467 15.05 -2.32 -15.06
C ASP A 467 15.42 -0.92 -15.58
N ASP A 468 16.55 -0.84 -16.26
CA ASP A 468 16.86 0.33 -17.07
C ASP A 468 15.98 0.32 -18.33
N GLN A 469 15.25 1.40 -18.55
CA GLN A 469 14.33 1.58 -19.67
C GLN A 469 14.68 2.91 -20.38
N PRO A 470 15.72 2.95 -21.22
CA PRO A 470 16.23 4.18 -21.81
C PRO A 470 15.17 4.97 -22.58
N GLU A 471 14.26 4.25 -23.25
CA GLU A 471 13.15 4.85 -24.02
C GLU A 471 12.13 5.58 -23.14
N TYR A 472 12.11 5.28 -21.83
CA TYR A 472 11.23 5.89 -20.82
C TYR A 472 11.98 6.73 -19.77
N ALA A 473 13.23 7.10 -20.04
CA ALA A 473 14.08 7.82 -19.08
C ALA A 473 13.40 9.06 -18.47
N ALA A 474 12.57 9.78 -19.24
CA ALA A 474 11.82 10.94 -18.76
C ALA A 474 10.84 10.63 -17.61
N TYR A 475 10.42 9.37 -17.41
CA TYR A 475 9.57 8.98 -16.28
C TYR A 475 10.33 8.90 -14.96
N ALA A 476 11.65 8.78 -14.99
CA ALA A 476 12.50 8.83 -13.80
C ALA A 476 12.77 10.25 -13.30
N ASP A 477 12.62 11.27 -14.17
CA ASP A 477 12.95 12.65 -13.86
C ASP A 477 12.05 13.20 -12.72
N PRO A 478 12.63 13.98 -11.78
CA PRO A 478 11.85 14.72 -10.79
C PRO A 478 11.02 15.83 -11.43
N PRO A 479 10.00 16.34 -10.72
CA PRO A 479 9.17 17.42 -11.24
C PRO A 479 9.97 18.72 -11.42
N LEU A 480 9.65 19.47 -12.48
CA LEU A 480 10.03 20.87 -12.56
C LEU A 480 9.33 21.68 -11.44
N PRO A 481 9.83 22.86 -11.07
CA PRO A 481 9.25 23.64 -9.97
C PRO A 481 7.74 23.90 -10.08
N ASP A 482 7.23 24.11 -11.28
CA ASP A 482 5.82 24.35 -11.61
C ASP A 482 4.97 23.05 -11.69
N GLN A 483 5.61 21.88 -11.73
CA GLN A 483 4.97 20.58 -11.75
C GLN A 483 4.89 19.92 -10.36
N ARG A 484 5.50 20.53 -9.35
CA ARG A 484 5.55 19.94 -8.01
C ARG A 484 4.15 19.77 -7.42
N VAL A 485 3.81 18.55 -7.04
CA VAL A 485 2.60 18.22 -6.31
C VAL A 485 2.89 18.34 -4.82
N LEU A 486 2.45 19.44 -4.22
CA LEU A 486 2.71 19.74 -2.81
C LEU A 486 1.71 19.06 -1.88
N ARG A 487 0.50 18.78 -2.37
CA ARG A 487 -0.59 18.18 -1.58
C ARG A 487 -1.37 17.18 -2.42
N THR A 488 -1.77 16.10 -1.79
CA THR A 488 -2.63 15.07 -2.37
C THR A 488 -3.94 14.98 -1.61
N PHE A 489 -4.98 14.51 -2.28
CA PHE A 489 -6.35 14.49 -1.75
C PHE A 489 -6.92 13.08 -1.75
N CYS A 490 -7.80 12.80 -0.80
CA CYS A 490 -8.45 11.49 -0.67
C CYS A 490 -9.52 11.21 -1.73
N GLY A 491 -9.96 12.22 -2.49
CA GLY A 491 -11.01 12.08 -3.52
C GLY A 491 -12.36 11.62 -2.98
N THR A 492 -12.68 11.99 -1.72
CA THR A 492 -13.96 11.68 -1.05
C THR A 492 -14.90 12.86 -1.12
#